data_bbe1f08e7116eb201141bbc6b38c8e2c
#
_entry.id   bbe1f08e7116eb201141bbc6b38c8e2c
#
_cell.length_a   1.000
_cell.length_b   1.000
_cell.length_c   1.000
_cell.angle_alpha   90.00
_cell.angle_beta   90.00
_cell.angle_gamma   90.00
#
_symmetry.space_group_name_H-M   'P 1'
#
loop_
_entity.id
_entity.type
_entity.pdbx_description
1 polymer ?
#
loop_
_entity_poly.entity_id
_entity_poly.type
_entity_poly.pdbx_seq_one_letter_code
_entity_poly.pdbx_strand_id
1 'polypeptide(L)'
;MIIMVLLTAGGCAHRGQEGSDMIRYEKALAETDPAKVAGLQPGSQLEKEAVARFVDFYRVFSSEVIRKGVRGLYADGAYFRDGFKEVVGIEAMEAYFLKSTEGIQTCTFDIQEMAVHQGNYYFRWVMHLTMKRSPDDPIRTVGMSHVRYDAKGKVNFHQDYWDTGVVYEKIPVMGAVIRWIKNKF
;
A
#
# COMPACT_ATOMS: atom_id res chain seq x y z
N MET A 1 -31.39 -20.40 25.39
CA MET A 1 -31.63 -21.01 24.08
C MET A 1 -30.52 -20.57 23.16
N ILE A 2 -29.51 -21.45 22.99
CA ILE A 2 -28.28 -21.18 22.25
C ILE A 2 -28.58 -21.44 20.77
N ILE A 3 -28.54 -20.40 19.94
CA ILE A 3 -28.61 -20.57 18.50
C ILE A 3 -27.18 -20.85 17.99
N MET A 4 -26.95 -22.13 17.75
CA MET A 4 -25.75 -22.63 17.08
C MET A 4 -25.93 -22.45 15.56
N VAL A 5 -25.31 -21.41 14.99
CA VAL A 5 -25.25 -21.24 13.54
C VAL A 5 -24.16 -22.15 13.01
N LEU A 6 -24.55 -23.22 12.35
CA LEU A 6 -23.69 -24.10 11.58
C LEU A 6 -23.21 -23.33 10.33
N LEU A 7 -21.95 -22.89 10.34
CA LEU A 7 -21.21 -22.49 9.15
C LEU A 7 -20.63 -23.75 8.50
N THR A 8 -21.35 -24.34 7.57
CA THR A 8 -20.83 -25.44 6.74
C THR A 8 -20.38 -24.91 5.37
N ALA A 9 -19.18 -25.37 4.98
CA ALA A 9 -18.67 -25.52 3.63
C ALA A 9 -18.43 -24.26 2.78
N GLY A 10 -17.28 -23.64 2.96
CA GLY A 10 -16.65 -22.67 2.05
C GLY A 10 -15.13 -22.59 2.21
N GLY A 11 -14.53 -23.49 3.00
CA GLY A 11 -13.15 -23.35 3.49
C GLY A 11 -12.02 -23.71 2.53
N CYS A 12 -12.28 -24.32 1.37
CA CYS A 12 -11.18 -24.83 0.52
C CYS A 12 -10.60 -23.81 -0.46
N ALA A 13 -11.39 -22.86 -0.96
CA ALA A 13 -10.90 -21.88 -1.93
C ALA A 13 -10.08 -20.75 -1.28
N HIS A 14 -10.38 -20.40 -0.04
CA HIS A 14 -9.69 -19.30 0.68
C HIS A 14 -8.28 -19.69 1.14
N ARG A 15 -8.06 -20.93 1.56
CA ARG A 15 -6.72 -21.43 1.95
C ARG A 15 -5.69 -21.45 0.81
N GLY A 16 -6.13 -21.68 -0.44
CA GLY A 16 -5.23 -21.65 -1.59
C GLY A 16 -4.73 -20.26 -1.94
N GLN A 17 -5.53 -19.24 -1.70
CA GLN A 17 -5.21 -17.85 -2.04
C GLN A 17 -4.26 -17.21 -1.02
N GLU A 18 -4.48 -17.41 0.27
CA GLU A 18 -3.58 -16.94 1.34
C GLU A 18 -2.17 -17.52 1.18
N GLY A 19 -2.05 -18.82 0.86
CA GLY A 19 -0.76 -19.44 0.58
C GLY A 19 -0.06 -18.84 -0.64
N SER A 20 -0.80 -18.50 -1.70
CA SER A 20 -0.25 -17.90 -2.90
C SER A 20 0.24 -16.46 -2.70
N ASP A 21 -0.46 -15.67 -1.89
CA ASP A 21 -0.10 -14.27 -1.62
C ASP A 21 1.19 -14.18 -0.80
N MET A 22 1.36 -15.05 0.21
CA MET A 22 2.61 -15.11 0.96
C MET A 22 3.79 -15.59 0.11
N ILE A 23 3.58 -16.56 -0.78
CA ILE A 23 4.62 -17.03 -1.71
C ILE A 23 5.09 -15.90 -2.63
N ARG A 24 4.17 -15.09 -3.18
CA ARG A 24 4.53 -13.95 -4.04
C ARG A 24 5.26 -12.86 -3.26
N TYR A 25 4.83 -12.58 -2.05
CA TYR A 25 5.49 -11.64 -1.15
C TYR A 25 6.93 -12.07 -0.83
N GLU A 26 7.13 -13.32 -0.42
CA GLU A 26 8.45 -13.88 -0.10
C GLU A 26 9.36 -13.90 -1.34
N LYS A 27 8.82 -14.24 -2.49
CA LYS A 27 9.52 -14.18 -3.77
C LYS A 27 9.97 -12.76 -4.09
N ALA A 28 9.07 -11.76 -3.98
CA ALA A 28 9.40 -10.37 -4.23
C ALA A 28 10.48 -9.87 -3.27
N LEU A 29 10.42 -10.24 -1.99
CA LEU A 29 11.48 -9.93 -1.01
C LEU A 29 12.82 -10.55 -1.38
N ALA A 30 12.83 -11.79 -1.88
CA ALA A 30 14.06 -12.48 -2.27
C ALA A 30 14.67 -11.89 -3.56
N GLU A 31 13.82 -11.56 -4.54
CA GLU A 31 14.25 -11.01 -5.84
C GLU A 31 14.73 -9.55 -5.76
N THR A 32 14.27 -8.80 -4.76
CA THR A 32 14.66 -7.39 -4.53
C THR A 32 15.58 -7.22 -3.32
N ASP A 33 16.16 -8.31 -2.79
CA ASP A 33 17.04 -8.29 -1.63
C ASP A 33 18.26 -7.40 -1.88
N PRO A 34 18.44 -6.26 -1.16
CA PRO A 34 19.55 -5.34 -1.40
C PRO A 34 20.94 -5.95 -1.13
N ALA A 35 21.01 -7.08 -0.44
CA ALA A 35 22.25 -7.83 -0.26
C ALA A 35 22.64 -8.63 -1.52
N LYS A 36 21.73 -8.84 -2.46
CA LYS A 36 21.91 -9.69 -3.64
C LYS A 36 21.80 -8.92 -4.96
N VAL A 37 21.02 -7.83 -4.98
CA VAL A 37 20.81 -7.03 -6.19
C VAL A 37 21.28 -5.60 -5.98
N ALA A 38 21.79 -4.99 -7.04
CA ALA A 38 22.24 -3.61 -6.99
C ALA A 38 21.04 -2.68 -6.73
N GLY A 39 21.16 -1.86 -5.71
CA GLY A 39 20.24 -0.79 -5.36
C GLY A 39 20.90 0.58 -5.40
N LEU A 40 20.32 1.54 -4.71
CA LEU A 40 20.86 2.89 -4.58
C LEU A 40 22.14 2.89 -3.73
N GLN A 41 23.10 3.71 -4.14
CA GLN A 41 24.30 3.96 -3.35
C GLN A 41 23.96 4.97 -2.24
N PRO A 42 24.20 4.63 -0.96
CA PRO A 42 23.93 5.54 0.15
C PRO A 42 24.63 6.89 0.00
N GLY A 43 23.89 7.98 0.24
CA GLY A 43 24.39 9.35 0.14
C GLY A 43 24.53 9.90 -1.28
N SER A 44 24.26 9.09 -2.31
CA SER A 44 24.36 9.51 -3.71
C SER A 44 23.27 10.54 -4.09
N GLN A 45 23.55 11.30 -5.17
CA GLN A 45 22.57 12.22 -5.74
C GLN A 45 21.33 11.46 -6.25
N LEU A 46 21.55 10.29 -6.86
CA LEU A 46 20.44 9.43 -7.34
C LEU A 46 19.53 8.96 -6.20
N GLU A 47 20.09 8.63 -5.02
CA GLU A 47 19.29 8.28 -3.84
C GLU A 47 18.41 9.45 -3.42
N LYS A 48 18.98 10.65 -3.30
CA LYS A 48 18.21 11.86 -2.92
C LYS A 48 17.06 12.14 -3.90
N GLU A 49 17.33 12.02 -5.20
CA GLU A 49 16.32 12.22 -6.25
C GLU A 49 15.26 11.14 -6.23
N ALA A 50 15.60 9.87 -6.01
CA ALA A 50 14.66 8.76 -5.94
C ALA A 50 13.73 8.90 -4.72
N VAL A 51 14.29 9.25 -3.56
CA VAL A 51 13.52 9.52 -2.34
C VAL A 51 12.60 10.72 -2.53
N ALA A 52 13.12 11.83 -3.07
CA ALA A 52 12.31 13.03 -3.33
C ALA A 52 11.14 12.72 -4.27
N ARG A 53 11.37 11.96 -5.35
CA ARG A 53 10.34 11.54 -6.31
C ARG A 53 9.24 10.70 -5.64
N PHE A 54 9.61 9.80 -4.72
CA PHE A 54 8.64 9.02 -3.95
C PHE A 54 7.79 9.92 -3.06
N VAL A 55 8.42 10.81 -2.30
CA VAL A 55 7.74 11.77 -1.41
C VAL A 55 6.80 12.67 -2.20
N ASP A 56 7.27 13.22 -3.32
CA ASP A 56 6.46 14.13 -4.14
C ASP A 56 5.27 13.44 -4.81
N PHE A 57 5.45 12.19 -5.26
CA PHE A 57 4.36 11.39 -5.85
C PHE A 57 3.22 11.15 -4.86
N TYR A 58 3.55 10.81 -3.61
CA TYR A 58 2.55 10.50 -2.59
C TYR A 58 1.98 11.72 -1.87
N ARG A 59 2.61 12.90 -2.02
CA ARG A 59 2.08 14.14 -1.41
C ARG A 59 0.63 14.41 -1.77
N VAL A 60 0.26 14.15 -3.03
CA VAL A 60 -1.13 14.22 -3.51
C VAL A 60 -1.42 12.99 -4.36
N PHE A 61 -2.18 12.07 -3.81
CA PHE A 61 -2.54 10.84 -4.53
C PHE A 61 -3.83 11.07 -5.34
N SER A 62 -3.67 11.34 -6.62
CA SER A 62 -4.76 11.63 -7.56
C SER A 62 -4.55 10.94 -8.91
N SER A 63 -5.64 10.77 -9.66
CA SER A 63 -5.56 10.17 -11.00
C SER A 63 -4.62 10.93 -11.95
N GLU A 64 -4.50 12.26 -11.79
CA GLU A 64 -3.58 13.08 -12.57
C GLU A 64 -2.12 12.78 -12.25
N VAL A 65 -1.77 12.77 -10.95
CA VAL A 65 -0.41 12.44 -10.47
C VAL A 65 -0.01 11.03 -10.87
N ILE A 66 -0.94 10.07 -10.73
CA ILE A 66 -0.69 8.67 -11.11
C ILE A 66 -0.36 8.56 -12.60
N ARG A 67 -1.18 9.11 -13.49
CA ARG A 67 -0.95 9.05 -14.95
C ARG A 67 0.37 9.69 -15.38
N LYS A 68 0.78 10.77 -14.72
CA LYS A 68 2.01 11.48 -15.04
C LYS A 68 3.27 10.84 -14.45
N GLY A 69 3.15 10.22 -13.27
CA GLY A 69 4.33 9.90 -12.45
C GLY A 69 4.58 8.42 -12.17
N VAL A 70 3.55 7.55 -12.18
CA VAL A 70 3.69 6.16 -11.73
C VAL A 70 4.77 5.38 -12.50
N ARG A 71 4.83 5.53 -13.83
CA ARG A 71 5.84 4.87 -14.68
C ARG A 71 7.25 5.47 -14.53
N GLY A 72 7.35 6.70 -14.04
CA GLY A 72 8.62 7.33 -13.68
C GLY A 72 9.13 6.88 -12.31
N LEU A 73 8.22 6.56 -11.39
CA LEU A 73 8.54 6.17 -10.04
C LEU A 73 8.85 4.67 -9.90
N TYR A 74 8.06 3.80 -10.55
CA TYR A 74 8.15 2.34 -10.38
C TYR A 74 8.86 1.65 -11.54
N ALA A 75 9.57 0.57 -11.24
CA ALA A 75 10.14 -0.34 -12.23
C ALA A 75 9.02 -1.15 -12.91
N ASP A 76 9.29 -1.64 -14.15
CA ASP A 76 8.29 -2.36 -14.95
C ASP A 76 7.75 -3.62 -14.27
N GLY A 77 8.61 -4.34 -13.56
CA GLY A 77 8.26 -5.55 -12.78
C GLY A 77 8.02 -5.31 -11.30
N ALA A 78 7.80 -4.06 -10.86
CA ALA A 78 7.68 -3.73 -9.45
C ALA A 78 6.57 -4.52 -8.74
N TYR A 79 6.86 -4.92 -7.50
CA TYR A 79 5.89 -5.49 -6.57
C TYR A 79 5.30 -4.39 -5.70
N PHE A 80 3.98 -4.38 -5.57
CA PHE A 80 3.26 -3.52 -4.64
C PHE A 80 2.22 -4.32 -3.86
N ARG A 81 2.12 -4.05 -2.57
CA ARG A 81 1.07 -4.58 -1.71
C ARG A 81 0.65 -3.54 -0.68
N ASP A 82 -0.65 -3.42 -0.46
CA ASP A 82 -1.24 -2.64 0.63
C ASP A 82 -2.21 -3.49 1.45
N GLY A 83 -3.02 -2.86 2.28
CA GLY A 83 -4.02 -3.54 3.10
C GLY A 83 -5.21 -4.10 2.32
N PHE A 84 -5.33 -3.84 1.02
CA PHE A 84 -6.44 -4.26 0.19
C PHE A 84 -6.05 -5.22 -0.92
N LYS A 85 -4.87 -5.05 -1.51
CA LYS A 85 -4.49 -5.79 -2.72
C LYS A 85 -2.98 -5.95 -2.85
N GLU A 86 -2.61 -6.99 -3.59
CA GLU A 86 -1.27 -7.24 -4.11
C GLU A 86 -1.31 -7.13 -5.63
N VAL A 87 -0.33 -6.44 -6.21
CA VAL A 87 -0.16 -6.31 -7.66
C VAL A 87 1.31 -6.40 -8.04
N VAL A 88 1.59 -6.99 -9.21
CA VAL A 88 2.93 -7.10 -9.77
C VAL A 88 2.93 -6.55 -11.19
N GLY A 89 3.90 -5.73 -11.48
CA GLY A 89 4.06 -5.07 -12.78
C GLY A 89 3.35 -3.72 -12.89
N ILE A 90 3.96 -2.84 -13.69
CA ILE A 90 3.59 -1.43 -13.78
C ILE A 90 2.17 -1.21 -14.34
N GLU A 91 1.73 -2.02 -15.31
CA GLU A 91 0.39 -1.92 -15.88
C GLU A 91 -0.69 -2.24 -14.85
N ALA A 92 -0.51 -3.35 -14.09
CA ALA A 92 -1.45 -3.76 -13.05
C ALA A 92 -1.47 -2.73 -11.90
N MET A 93 -0.31 -2.17 -11.57
CA MET A 93 -0.17 -1.16 -10.52
C MET A 93 -0.85 0.16 -10.92
N GLU A 94 -0.61 0.65 -12.13
CA GLU A 94 -1.26 1.86 -12.66
C GLU A 94 -2.79 1.70 -12.68
N ALA A 95 -3.28 0.56 -13.19
CA ALA A 95 -4.71 0.25 -13.21
C ALA A 95 -5.31 0.20 -11.78
N TYR A 96 -4.61 -0.42 -10.84
CA TYR A 96 -5.05 -0.49 -9.44
C TYR A 96 -5.09 0.91 -8.79
N PHE A 97 -4.04 1.70 -8.94
CA PHE A 97 -3.98 3.05 -8.39
C PHE A 97 -5.06 3.97 -8.98
N LEU A 98 -5.27 3.93 -10.29
CA LEU A 98 -6.33 4.71 -10.94
C LEU A 98 -7.71 4.29 -10.41
N LYS A 99 -7.96 2.98 -10.29
CA LYS A 99 -9.21 2.44 -9.78
C LYS A 99 -9.46 2.88 -8.34
N SER A 100 -8.44 2.89 -7.50
CA SER A 100 -8.57 3.31 -6.10
C SER A 100 -8.97 4.79 -5.98
N THR A 101 -8.61 5.65 -6.95
CA THR A 101 -8.98 7.08 -6.92
C THR A 101 -10.43 7.37 -7.31
N GLU A 102 -11.17 6.43 -7.90
CA GLU A 102 -12.55 6.69 -8.39
C GLU A 102 -13.51 7.15 -7.28
N GLY A 103 -13.39 6.56 -6.08
CA GLY A 103 -14.21 6.90 -4.91
C GLY A 103 -13.64 8.04 -4.05
N ILE A 104 -12.44 8.53 -4.37
CA ILE A 104 -11.71 9.51 -3.57
C ILE A 104 -11.99 10.92 -4.09
N GLN A 105 -12.29 11.84 -3.18
CA GLN A 105 -12.35 13.29 -3.46
C GLN A 105 -10.95 13.90 -3.27
N THR A 106 -10.29 13.65 -2.15
CA THR A 106 -8.91 14.06 -1.87
C THR A 106 -8.18 12.95 -1.11
N CYS A 107 -6.91 12.75 -1.45
CA CYS A 107 -6.01 11.89 -0.70
C CYS A 107 -4.61 12.49 -0.70
N THR A 108 -4.07 12.72 0.49
CA THR A 108 -2.71 13.23 0.68
C THR A 108 -1.98 12.39 1.72
N PHE A 109 -0.67 12.25 1.52
CA PHE A 109 0.20 11.62 2.49
C PHE A 109 1.21 12.66 3.00
N ASP A 110 1.21 12.86 4.31
CA ASP A 110 2.24 13.62 5.01
C ASP A 110 3.31 12.64 5.48
N ILE A 111 4.43 12.57 4.73
CA ILE A 111 5.57 11.72 5.06
C ILE A 111 6.40 12.46 6.11
N GLN A 112 6.40 11.95 7.34
CA GLN A 112 6.95 12.60 8.52
C GLN A 112 8.37 12.16 8.85
N GLU A 113 8.70 10.90 8.57
CA GLU A 113 10.00 10.32 8.89
C GLU A 113 10.41 9.29 7.84
N MET A 114 11.72 9.16 7.66
CA MET A 114 12.32 8.10 6.88
C MET A 114 13.44 7.45 7.67
N ALA A 115 13.47 6.13 7.69
CA ALA A 115 14.59 5.34 8.18
C ALA A 115 15.15 4.49 7.03
N VAL A 116 16.46 4.35 6.96
CA VAL A 116 17.13 3.49 5.98
C VAL A 116 17.97 2.46 6.71
N HIS A 117 17.78 1.20 6.34
CA HIS A 117 18.59 0.10 6.86
C HIS A 117 18.94 -0.88 5.75
N GLN A 118 20.23 -0.99 5.44
CA GLN A 118 20.74 -1.97 4.46
C GLN A 118 19.96 -1.96 3.12
N GLY A 119 19.72 -0.77 2.53
CA GLY A 119 19.00 -0.62 1.26
C GLY A 119 17.47 -0.78 1.35
N ASN A 120 16.93 -0.95 2.55
CA ASN A 120 15.50 -0.88 2.81
C ASN A 120 15.15 0.50 3.33
N TYR A 121 14.13 1.12 2.74
CA TYR A 121 13.64 2.45 3.07
C TYR A 121 12.28 2.32 3.73
N TYR A 122 12.10 2.95 4.89
CA TYR A 122 10.86 2.92 5.66
C TYR A 122 10.36 4.35 5.80
N PHE A 123 9.20 4.65 5.22
CA PHE A 123 8.57 5.96 5.27
C PHE A 123 7.38 5.91 6.21
N ARG A 124 7.43 6.60 7.35
CA ARG A 124 6.27 6.77 8.22
C ARG A 124 5.46 7.97 7.76
N TRP A 125 4.16 7.78 7.63
CA TRP A 125 3.27 8.79 7.08
C TRP A 125 1.92 8.87 7.80
N VAL A 126 1.26 10.01 7.61
CA VAL A 126 -0.14 10.23 7.93
C VAL A 126 -0.91 10.43 6.63
N MET A 127 -1.94 9.62 6.41
CA MET A 127 -2.85 9.79 5.28
C MET A 127 -4.06 10.62 5.71
N HIS A 128 -4.43 11.57 4.88
CA HIS A 128 -5.68 12.32 4.95
C HIS A 128 -6.51 11.97 3.72
N LEU A 129 -7.65 11.34 3.93
CA LEU A 129 -8.51 10.81 2.88
C LEU A 129 -9.94 11.34 3.04
N THR A 130 -10.47 11.94 1.98
CA THR A 130 -11.88 12.31 1.88
C THR A 130 -12.54 11.52 0.77
N MET A 131 -13.60 10.79 1.09
CA MET A 131 -14.37 10.01 0.12
C MET A 131 -15.46 10.89 -0.51
N LYS A 132 -15.71 10.74 -1.82
CA LYS A 132 -16.78 11.48 -2.53
C LYS A 132 -18.17 11.28 -1.91
N ARG A 133 -18.44 10.08 -1.37
CA ARG A 133 -19.72 9.73 -0.72
C ARG A 133 -19.89 10.29 0.69
N SER A 134 -18.81 10.75 1.31
CA SER A 134 -18.79 11.24 2.69
C SER A 134 -17.83 12.43 2.81
N PRO A 135 -18.09 13.55 2.11
CA PRO A 135 -17.15 14.68 2.03
C PRO A 135 -16.95 15.38 3.39
N ASP A 136 -17.94 15.31 4.26
CA ASP A 136 -17.92 15.95 5.58
C ASP A 136 -17.36 15.03 6.69
N ASP A 137 -16.91 13.82 6.34
CA ASP A 137 -16.38 12.83 7.27
C ASP A 137 -14.98 12.33 6.83
N PRO A 138 -13.95 13.18 6.91
CA PRO A 138 -12.61 12.83 6.49
C PRO A 138 -12.00 11.74 7.38
N ILE A 139 -11.17 10.91 6.77
CA ILE A 139 -10.42 9.84 7.43
C ILE A 139 -8.99 10.31 7.62
N ARG A 140 -8.46 10.12 8.82
CA ARG A 140 -7.04 10.30 9.12
C ARG A 140 -6.50 8.99 9.68
N THR A 141 -5.42 8.48 9.09
CA THR A 141 -4.78 7.26 9.55
C THR A 141 -3.27 7.34 9.41
N VAL A 142 -2.58 6.50 10.16
CA VAL A 142 -1.12 6.39 10.14
C VAL A 142 -0.70 5.10 9.46
N GLY A 143 0.48 5.12 8.85
CA GLY A 143 1.06 3.93 8.26
C GLY A 143 2.54 4.07 8.02
N MET A 144 3.09 3.01 7.46
CA MET A 144 4.49 2.91 7.06
C MET A 144 4.60 2.15 5.75
N SER A 145 5.38 2.70 4.82
CA SER A 145 5.78 2.01 3.59
C SER A 145 7.18 1.42 3.75
N HIS A 146 7.34 0.14 3.43
CA HIS A 146 8.63 -0.49 3.19
C HIS A 146 8.91 -0.46 1.69
N VAL A 147 9.98 0.21 1.28
CA VAL A 147 10.32 0.47 -0.12
C VAL A 147 11.74 0.02 -0.39
N ARG A 148 11.97 -0.54 -1.59
CA ARG A 148 13.31 -0.80 -2.14
C ARG A 148 13.40 -0.21 -3.53
N TYR A 149 14.60 0.18 -3.90
CA TYR A 149 14.89 0.78 -5.20
C TYR A 149 15.88 -0.08 -5.97
N ASP A 150 15.73 -0.09 -7.29
CA ASP A 150 16.75 -0.62 -8.19
C ASP A 150 17.94 0.36 -8.38
N ALA A 151 18.96 -0.07 -9.10
CA ALA A 151 20.15 0.75 -9.38
C ALA A 151 19.86 1.99 -10.25
N LYS A 152 18.67 2.10 -10.84
CA LYS A 152 18.22 3.26 -11.64
C LYS A 152 17.37 4.24 -10.80
N GLY A 153 17.17 3.96 -9.54
CA GLY A 153 16.36 4.77 -8.63
C GLY A 153 14.86 4.60 -8.82
N LYS A 154 14.41 3.50 -9.41
CA LYS A 154 13.00 3.15 -9.50
C LYS A 154 12.62 2.20 -8.37
N VAL A 155 11.42 2.36 -7.83
CA VAL A 155 10.87 1.46 -6.82
C VAL A 155 10.62 0.09 -7.45
N ASN A 156 11.24 -0.96 -6.92
CA ASN A 156 11.04 -2.34 -7.35
C ASN A 156 10.26 -3.18 -6.34
N PHE A 157 10.19 -2.73 -5.08
CA PHE A 157 9.39 -3.32 -4.01
C PHE A 157 8.73 -2.24 -3.17
N HIS A 158 7.43 -2.37 -2.90
CA HIS A 158 6.68 -1.49 -2.02
C HIS A 158 5.62 -2.27 -1.26
N GLN A 159 5.69 -2.24 0.06
CA GLN A 159 4.69 -2.80 0.96
C GLN A 159 4.22 -1.74 1.95
N ASP A 160 2.92 -1.50 1.99
CA ASP A 160 2.29 -0.64 3.00
C ASP A 160 1.80 -1.44 4.20
N TYR A 161 2.05 -0.91 5.38
CA TYR A 161 1.54 -1.37 6.67
C TYR A 161 0.75 -0.22 7.30
N TRP A 162 -0.55 -0.37 7.42
CA TRP A 162 -1.40 0.68 7.96
C TRP A 162 -2.72 0.15 8.54
N ASP A 163 -3.38 0.97 9.36
CA ASP A 163 -4.68 0.63 9.93
C ASP A 163 -5.79 0.80 8.89
N THR A 164 -6.08 -0.26 8.16
CA THR A 164 -7.20 -0.32 7.20
C THR A 164 -8.56 -0.34 7.89
N GLY A 165 -8.61 -0.66 9.18
CA GLY A 165 -9.84 -0.73 9.97
C GLY A 165 -10.62 0.59 9.96
N VAL A 166 -9.90 1.73 9.99
CA VAL A 166 -10.52 3.06 9.94
C VAL A 166 -11.26 3.34 8.62
N VAL A 167 -10.79 2.77 7.50
CA VAL A 167 -11.47 2.88 6.20
C VAL A 167 -12.65 1.90 6.14
N TYR A 168 -12.46 0.67 6.61
CA TYR A 168 -13.53 -0.33 6.65
C TYR A 168 -14.72 0.11 7.50
N GLU A 169 -14.49 0.87 8.58
CA GLU A 169 -15.56 1.44 9.40
C GLU A 169 -16.48 2.41 8.64
N LYS A 170 -15.96 3.02 7.56
CA LYS A 170 -16.73 3.93 6.70
C LYS A 170 -17.51 3.20 5.59
N ILE A 171 -17.30 1.91 5.41
CA ILE A 171 -18.04 1.11 4.43
C ILE A 171 -19.39 0.71 5.04
N PRO A 172 -20.53 0.99 4.37
CA PRO A 172 -21.84 0.54 4.84
C PRO A 172 -21.84 -0.98 5.13
N VAL A 173 -22.58 -1.42 6.15
CA VAL A 173 -22.65 -2.79 6.67
C VAL A 173 -21.35 -3.22 7.35
N MET A 174 -20.19 -3.19 6.68
CA MET A 174 -18.90 -3.54 7.28
C MET A 174 -18.57 -2.67 8.50
N GLY A 175 -18.80 -1.37 8.40
CA GLY A 175 -18.56 -0.45 9.50
C GLY A 175 -19.41 -0.77 10.75
N ALA A 176 -20.64 -1.22 10.57
CA ALA A 176 -21.47 -1.64 11.70
C ALA A 176 -20.89 -2.88 12.40
N VAL A 177 -20.41 -3.86 11.62
CA VAL A 177 -19.77 -5.08 12.15
C VAL A 177 -18.47 -4.75 12.87
N ILE A 178 -17.60 -3.91 12.27
CA ILE A 178 -16.33 -3.54 12.87
C ILE A 178 -16.53 -2.76 14.17
N ARG A 179 -17.44 -1.79 14.21
CA ARG A 179 -17.78 -1.06 15.45
C ARG A 179 -18.33 -2.01 16.52
N TRP A 180 -19.19 -2.96 16.13
CA TRP A 180 -19.68 -3.96 17.07
C TRP A 180 -18.55 -4.82 17.65
N ILE A 181 -17.58 -5.26 16.82
CA ILE A 181 -16.41 -6.00 17.29
C ILE A 181 -15.57 -5.14 18.23
N LYS A 182 -15.20 -3.91 17.83
CA LYS A 182 -14.39 -3.00 18.66
C LYS A 182 -15.03 -2.69 20.02
N ASN A 183 -16.35 -2.64 20.09
CA ASN A 183 -17.07 -2.43 21.37
C ASN A 183 -17.12 -3.68 22.26
N LYS A 184 -16.62 -4.82 21.81
CA LYS A 184 -16.54 -6.05 22.59
C LYS A 184 -15.20 -6.22 23.32
N PHE A 185 -14.19 -5.49 22.93
CA PHE A 185 -12.83 -5.46 23.49
C PHE A 185 -12.52 -4.08 24.10
#